data_ae5eee40b4416e14a591a47aa9c916b7
#
_entry.id   ae5eee40b4416e14a591a47aa9c916b7
#
_cell.length_a   1.000
_cell.length_b   1.000
_cell.length_c   1.000
_cell.angle_alpha   90.00
_cell.angle_beta   90.00
_cell.angle_gamma   90.00
#
_symmetry.space_group_name_H-M   'P 1'
#
loop_
_entity.id
_entity.type
_entity.pdbx_description
1 polymer ?
#
loop_
_entity_poly.entity_id
_entity_poly.type
_entity_poly.pdbx_seq_one_letter_code
_entity_poly.pdbx_strand_id
1 'polypeptide(L)'
;LDTVINAVSITPEREEKYDFAGPYFYITQQIVVAKDNDDIVDMASLNGKKVANTATTAYLDILEDAGASLVQISTADEAVSLIESGRADFTTFNSVVFNEYLQQHPDANLKVAFVIPDVVDTYAVPIKKGETALYDAVQNSIDELKEDGTLSKLSEDYFGTDFTQPQDENAANTDTASEDATTESTDEN
;
A
#
# COMPACT_ATOMS: atom_id res chain seq x y z
N LEU A 1 -7.33 15.59 -25.96
CA LEU A 1 -7.07 15.43 -24.52
C LEU A 1 -5.56 15.62 -24.31
N ASP A 2 -5.18 16.63 -23.54
CA ASP A 2 -3.76 17.00 -23.42
C ASP A 2 -3.07 16.21 -22.30
N THR A 3 -3.82 15.82 -21.27
CA THR A 3 -3.37 14.99 -20.15
C THR A 3 -4.54 14.31 -19.45
N VAL A 4 -4.27 13.40 -18.52
CA VAL A 4 -5.23 12.76 -17.63
C VAL A 4 -4.61 12.57 -16.23
N ILE A 5 -5.39 12.81 -15.19
CA ILE A 5 -5.01 12.52 -13.80
C ILE A 5 -6.00 11.48 -13.29
N ASN A 6 -5.61 10.19 -13.35
CA ASN A 6 -6.48 9.08 -12.98
C ASN A 6 -5.66 7.82 -12.67
N ALA A 7 -4.81 7.89 -11.63
CA ALA A 7 -4.04 6.76 -11.15
C ALA A 7 -3.30 6.00 -12.30
N VAL A 8 -2.58 6.73 -13.15
CA VAL A 8 -1.86 6.14 -14.26
C VAL A 8 -0.48 5.70 -13.80
N SER A 9 -0.25 4.38 -13.76
CA SER A 9 1.06 3.81 -13.42
C SER A 9 2.11 4.16 -14.46
N ILE A 10 3.31 4.45 -14.01
CA ILE A 10 4.50 4.57 -14.84
C ILE A 10 4.93 3.16 -15.23
N THR A 11 5.06 2.90 -16.53
CA THR A 11 5.60 1.65 -17.05
C THR A 11 6.54 1.94 -18.21
N PRO A 12 7.57 1.09 -18.46
CA PRO A 12 8.52 1.30 -19.57
C PRO A 12 7.84 1.48 -20.92
N GLU A 13 6.77 0.71 -21.20
CA GLU A 13 6.02 0.83 -22.45
C GLU A 13 5.31 2.18 -22.59
N ARG A 14 4.83 2.76 -21.48
CA ARG A 14 4.16 4.07 -21.47
C ARG A 14 5.18 5.20 -21.56
N GLU A 15 6.35 5.07 -20.94
CA GLU A 15 7.44 6.03 -21.01
C GLU A 15 8.00 6.19 -22.45
N GLU A 16 7.83 5.19 -23.31
CA GLU A 16 8.15 5.35 -24.73
C GLU A 16 7.25 6.38 -25.42
N LYS A 17 6.02 6.57 -24.95
CA LYS A 17 4.97 7.37 -25.61
C LYS A 17 4.67 8.69 -24.90
N TYR A 18 4.90 8.76 -23.60
CA TYR A 18 4.54 9.88 -22.74
C TYR A 18 5.71 10.29 -21.87
N ASP A 19 5.74 11.57 -21.49
CA ASP A 19 6.50 12.06 -20.35
C ASP A 19 5.58 12.02 -19.11
N PHE A 20 6.13 11.74 -17.92
CA PHE A 20 5.35 11.60 -16.69
C PHE A 20 5.75 12.67 -15.67
N ALA A 21 4.83 13.56 -15.33
CA ALA A 21 5.01 14.50 -14.21
C ALA A 21 4.59 13.84 -12.88
N GLY A 22 5.39 13.97 -11.87
CA GLY A 22 5.25 13.30 -10.58
C GLY A 22 6.44 12.38 -10.29
N PRO A 23 6.26 11.22 -9.62
CA PRO A 23 4.98 10.64 -9.18
C PRO A 23 4.35 11.41 -8.01
N TYR A 24 3.04 11.29 -7.87
CA TYR A 24 2.28 11.93 -6.78
C TYR A 24 1.65 10.92 -5.81
N PHE A 25 1.69 9.63 -6.10
CA PHE A 25 1.10 8.57 -5.28
C PHE A 25 1.88 7.27 -5.42
N TYR A 26 2.05 6.55 -4.29
CA TYR A 26 2.84 5.33 -4.20
C TYR A 26 2.00 4.22 -3.57
N ILE A 27 1.94 3.06 -4.21
CA ILE A 27 1.22 1.89 -3.74
C ILE A 27 2.18 0.73 -3.64
N THR A 28 2.28 0.15 -2.46
CA THR A 28 3.07 -1.06 -2.21
C THR A 28 2.19 -2.30 -2.17
N GLN A 29 2.76 -3.45 -2.44
CA GLN A 29 2.14 -4.74 -2.19
C GLN A 29 2.61 -5.28 -0.84
N GLN A 30 1.66 -5.62 0.01
CA GLN A 30 1.90 -5.99 1.40
C GLN A 30 1.57 -7.46 1.62
N ILE A 31 2.41 -8.14 2.40
CA ILE A 31 2.09 -9.44 2.97
C ILE A 31 1.30 -9.20 4.25
N VAL A 32 0.09 -9.73 4.30
CA VAL A 32 -0.85 -9.56 5.41
C VAL A 32 -1.09 -10.89 6.10
N VAL A 33 -0.96 -10.90 7.42
CA VAL A 33 -1.05 -12.07 8.29
C VAL A 33 -2.00 -11.80 9.46
N ALA A 34 -2.33 -12.84 10.23
CA ALA A 34 -2.98 -12.65 11.52
C ALA A 34 -2.09 -11.85 12.49
N LYS A 35 -2.67 -11.04 13.38
CA LYS A 35 -1.91 -10.18 14.33
C LYS A 35 -0.94 -10.94 15.23
N ASP A 36 -1.24 -12.20 15.54
CA ASP A 36 -0.44 -13.09 16.38
C ASP A 36 0.57 -13.92 15.60
N ASN A 37 0.64 -13.76 14.27
CA ASN A 37 1.65 -14.42 13.44
C ASN A 37 2.94 -13.61 13.42
N ASP A 38 3.98 -14.10 14.08
CA ASP A 38 5.32 -13.52 14.10
C ASP A 38 6.35 -14.37 13.32
N ASP A 39 5.89 -15.43 12.65
CA ASP A 39 6.76 -16.32 11.86
C ASP A 39 7.07 -15.77 10.45
N ILE A 40 6.19 -14.94 9.90
CA ILE A 40 6.31 -14.36 8.57
C ILE A 40 6.83 -12.93 8.73
N VAL A 41 8.10 -12.69 8.33
CA VAL A 41 8.81 -11.42 8.53
C VAL A 41 9.54 -10.92 7.28
N ASP A 42 9.74 -11.79 6.29
CA ASP A 42 10.43 -11.51 5.02
C ASP A 42 10.05 -12.52 3.94
N MET A 43 10.56 -12.33 2.71
CA MET A 43 10.30 -13.25 1.59
C MET A 43 10.78 -14.68 1.85
N ALA A 44 11.89 -14.85 2.59
CA ALA A 44 12.43 -16.18 2.87
C ALA A 44 11.52 -17.00 3.81
N SER A 45 10.82 -16.32 4.70
CA SER A 45 9.87 -16.92 5.64
C SER A 45 8.58 -17.43 5.00
N LEU A 46 8.33 -17.11 3.72
CA LEU A 46 7.19 -17.61 2.95
C LEU A 46 7.36 -19.06 2.49
N ASN A 47 8.56 -19.63 2.58
CA ASN A 47 8.83 -20.98 2.16
C ASN A 47 7.99 -22.02 2.93
N GLY A 48 7.21 -22.80 2.19
CA GLY A 48 6.30 -23.81 2.74
C GLY A 48 4.98 -23.25 3.31
N LYS A 49 4.77 -21.94 3.24
CA LYS A 49 3.55 -21.28 3.70
C LYS A 49 2.46 -21.29 2.63
N LYS A 50 1.21 -21.07 3.04
CA LYS A 50 0.03 -21.03 2.17
C LYS A 50 -0.45 -19.61 2.00
N VAL A 51 -0.50 -19.13 0.75
CA VAL A 51 -1.07 -17.84 0.40
C VAL A 51 -2.52 -17.97 -0.04
N ALA A 52 -3.45 -17.26 0.60
CA ALA A 52 -4.82 -17.11 0.12
C ALA A 52 -4.87 -15.98 -0.90
N ASN A 53 -5.03 -16.31 -2.19
CA ASN A 53 -5.08 -15.29 -3.25
C ASN A 53 -5.87 -15.77 -4.47
N THR A 54 -6.15 -14.86 -5.40
CA THR A 54 -6.72 -15.21 -6.70
C THR A 54 -5.63 -15.79 -7.61
N ALA A 55 -5.99 -16.74 -8.47
CA ALA A 55 -5.05 -17.33 -9.44
C ALA A 55 -4.57 -16.33 -10.51
N THR A 56 -5.15 -15.14 -10.57
CA THR A 56 -4.84 -14.08 -11.55
C THR A 56 -4.06 -12.93 -10.94
N THR A 57 -3.58 -13.05 -9.69
CA THR A 57 -2.76 -12.00 -9.10
C THR A 57 -1.44 -11.86 -9.86
N ALA A 58 -1.04 -10.62 -10.13
CA ALA A 58 0.18 -10.32 -10.89
C ALA A 58 1.48 -10.74 -10.15
N TYR A 59 1.38 -10.98 -8.83
CA TYR A 59 2.53 -11.26 -7.96
C TYR A 59 2.63 -12.74 -7.55
N LEU A 60 1.79 -13.62 -8.13
CA LEU A 60 1.78 -15.03 -7.75
C LEU A 60 3.11 -15.71 -7.99
N ASP A 61 3.73 -15.47 -9.14
CA ASP A 61 5.03 -16.07 -9.50
C ASP A 61 6.11 -15.72 -8.47
N ILE A 62 6.15 -14.48 -7.99
CA ILE A 62 7.10 -14.04 -6.95
C ILE A 62 6.90 -14.80 -5.63
N LEU A 63 5.64 -15.05 -5.25
CA LEU A 63 5.31 -15.77 -4.03
C LEU A 63 5.61 -17.27 -4.15
N GLU A 64 5.35 -17.87 -5.32
CA GLU A 64 5.68 -19.27 -5.62
C GLU A 64 7.19 -19.50 -5.70
N ASP A 65 7.95 -18.56 -6.28
CA ASP A 65 9.41 -18.57 -6.29
C ASP A 65 10.00 -18.47 -4.86
N ALA A 66 9.30 -17.78 -3.95
CA ALA A 66 9.64 -17.76 -2.52
C ALA A 66 9.24 -19.08 -1.79
N GLY A 67 8.61 -20.04 -2.48
CA GLY A 67 8.20 -21.32 -1.94
C GLY A 67 6.82 -21.36 -1.30
N ALA A 68 6.00 -20.36 -1.49
CA ALA A 68 4.60 -20.37 -1.06
C ALA A 68 3.72 -21.22 -1.96
N SER A 69 2.60 -21.71 -1.43
CA SER A 69 1.61 -22.50 -2.18
C SER A 69 0.25 -21.78 -2.18
N LEU A 70 -0.37 -21.69 -3.37
CA LEU A 70 -1.65 -21.02 -3.54
C LEU A 70 -2.81 -21.80 -2.92
N VAL A 71 -3.61 -21.12 -2.08
CA VAL A 71 -4.97 -21.48 -1.72
C VAL A 71 -5.89 -20.51 -2.47
N GLN A 72 -6.52 -20.99 -3.53
CA GLN A 72 -7.31 -20.13 -4.41
C GLN A 72 -8.57 -19.62 -3.72
N ILE A 73 -8.82 -18.32 -3.87
CA ILE A 73 -9.99 -17.61 -3.35
C ILE A 73 -10.64 -16.78 -4.46
N SER A 74 -11.82 -16.23 -4.14
CA SER A 74 -12.56 -15.34 -5.04
C SER A 74 -12.76 -13.94 -4.47
N THR A 75 -12.68 -13.77 -3.15
CA THR A 75 -12.93 -12.48 -2.47
C THR A 75 -11.91 -12.23 -1.36
N ALA A 76 -11.75 -10.96 -0.98
CA ALA A 76 -10.90 -10.56 0.15
C ALA A 76 -11.39 -11.15 1.49
N ASP A 77 -12.71 -11.18 1.71
CA ASP A 77 -13.29 -11.76 2.93
C ASP A 77 -12.99 -13.26 3.06
N GLU A 78 -12.95 -13.98 1.94
CA GLU A 78 -12.54 -15.38 1.93
C GLU A 78 -11.08 -15.54 2.34
N ALA A 79 -10.18 -14.67 1.87
CA ALA A 79 -8.78 -14.67 2.30
C ALA A 79 -8.66 -14.47 3.81
N VAL A 80 -9.32 -13.46 4.34
CA VAL A 80 -9.33 -13.15 5.78
C VAL A 80 -9.85 -14.32 6.59
N SER A 81 -10.98 -14.91 6.20
CA SER A 81 -11.55 -16.08 6.88
C SER A 81 -10.60 -17.30 6.88
N LEU A 82 -9.83 -17.48 5.80
CA LEU A 82 -8.83 -18.56 5.72
C LEU A 82 -7.65 -18.32 6.67
N ILE A 83 -7.20 -17.07 6.78
CA ILE A 83 -6.12 -16.67 7.70
C ILE A 83 -6.59 -16.85 9.16
N GLU A 84 -7.75 -16.29 9.52
CA GLU A 84 -8.29 -16.40 10.87
C GLU A 84 -8.58 -17.84 11.32
N SER A 85 -8.91 -18.72 10.38
CA SER A 85 -9.10 -20.16 10.65
C SER A 85 -7.81 -20.99 10.58
N GLY A 86 -6.66 -20.39 10.29
CA GLY A 86 -5.37 -21.09 10.14
C GLY A 86 -5.29 -22.01 8.93
N ARG A 87 -6.17 -21.85 7.93
CA ARG A 87 -6.16 -22.63 6.69
C ARG A 87 -5.25 -22.04 5.61
N ALA A 88 -4.96 -20.73 5.71
CA ALA A 88 -3.90 -20.06 5.00
C ALA A 88 -3.04 -19.28 6.01
N ASP A 89 -1.78 -19.05 5.68
CA ASP A 89 -0.83 -18.38 6.56
C ASP A 89 -0.80 -16.88 6.29
N PHE A 90 -1.04 -16.47 5.05
CA PHE A 90 -1.02 -15.05 4.65
C PHE A 90 -1.84 -14.80 3.38
N THR A 91 -2.05 -13.52 3.09
CA THR A 91 -2.57 -13.01 1.81
C THR A 91 -1.77 -11.80 1.36
N THR A 92 -2.05 -11.28 0.15
CA THR A 92 -1.50 -10.01 -0.29
C THR A 92 -2.60 -8.98 -0.49
N PHE A 93 -2.33 -7.76 -0.06
CA PHE A 93 -3.13 -6.59 -0.38
C PHE A 93 -2.21 -5.48 -0.88
N ASN A 94 -2.70 -4.62 -1.76
CA ASN A 94 -2.04 -3.34 -1.92
C ASN A 94 -2.34 -2.45 -0.71
N SER A 95 -1.43 -1.52 -0.43
CA SER A 95 -1.48 -0.68 0.77
C SER A 95 -2.78 0.13 0.90
N VAL A 96 -3.36 0.61 -0.20
CA VAL A 96 -4.63 1.36 -0.21
C VAL A 96 -5.80 0.46 0.16
N VAL A 97 -5.92 -0.69 -0.53
CA VAL A 97 -7.02 -1.64 -0.29
C VAL A 97 -6.99 -2.20 1.12
N PHE A 98 -5.80 -2.51 1.65
CA PHE A 98 -5.68 -2.99 3.02
C PHE A 98 -6.09 -1.92 4.04
N ASN A 99 -5.67 -0.68 3.82
CA ASN A 99 -6.06 0.42 4.67
C ASN A 99 -7.58 0.67 4.67
N GLU A 100 -8.20 0.68 3.50
CA GLU A 100 -9.67 0.76 3.38
C GLU A 100 -10.36 -0.42 4.07
N TYR A 101 -9.81 -1.62 3.95
CA TYR A 101 -10.32 -2.81 4.62
C TYR A 101 -10.32 -2.64 6.15
N LEU A 102 -9.20 -2.16 6.72
CA LEU A 102 -9.10 -1.92 8.17
C LEU A 102 -10.04 -0.81 8.65
N GLN A 103 -10.28 0.24 7.85
CA GLN A 103 -11.25 1.28 8.19
C GLN A 103 -12.68 0.73 8.27
N GLN A 104 -13.03 -0.21 7.39
CA GLN A 104 -14.34 -0.86 7.39
C GLN A 104 -14.45 -1.97 8.44
N HIS A 105 -13.33 -2.58 8.82
CA HIS A 105 -13.22 -3.69 9.77
C HIS A 105 -12.19 -3.40 10.86
N PRO A 106 -12.45 -2.42 11.78
CA PRO A 106 -11.47 -2.00 12.78
C PRO A 106 -11.07 -3.11 13.77
N ASP A 107 -11.92 -4.11 13.93
CA ASP A 107 -11.67 -5.27 14.79
C ASP A 107 -10.98 -6.44 14.05
N ALA A 108 -10.61 -6.28 12.77
CA ALA A 108 -9.93 -7.32 12.02
C ALA A 108 -8.63 -7.76 12.70
N ASN A 109 -8.46 -9.07 12.89
CA ASN A 109 -7.26 -9.65 13.50
C ASN A 109 -6.13 -9.80 12.45
N LEU A 110 -5.78 -8.71 11.76
CA LEU A 110 -4.79 -8.69 10.68
C LEU A 110 -3.74 -7.61 10.91
N LYS A 111 -2.51 -7.89 10.46
CA LYS A 111 -1.42 -6.91 10.39
C LYS A 111 -0.65 -7.06 9.08
N VAL A 112 0.04 -6.00 8.67
CA VAL A 112 1.09 -6.09 7.65
C VAL A 112 2.30 -6.76 8.28
N ALA A 113 2.78 -7.84 7.67
CA ALA A 113 4.02 -8.49 8.08
C ALA A 113 5.23 -7.75 7.48
N PHE A 114 5.18 -7.51 6.17
CA PHE A 114 6.18 -6.72 5.45
C PHE A 114 5.64 -6.30 4.07
N VAL A 115 6.35 -5.38 3.42
CA VAL A 115 6.10 -4.95 2.04
C VAL A 115 6.94 -5.83 1.10
N ILE A 116 6.34 -6.30 -0.02
CA ILE A 116 7.07 -7.07 -1.01
C ILE A 116 8.14 -6.15 -1.63
N PRO A 117 9.45 -6.48 -1.53
CA PRO A 117 10.52 -5.65 -2.06
C PRO A 117 10.38 -5.41 -3.57
N ASP A 118 10.77 -4.22 -4.02
CA ASP A 118 10.78 -3.82 -5.44
C ASP A 118 9.41 -3.86 -6.15
N VAL A 119 8.32 -4.04 -5.42
CA VAL A 119 6.95 -4.05 -5.95
C VAL A 119 6.22 -2.79 -5.50
N VAL A 120 6.49 -1.69 -6.18
CA VAL A 120 5.86 -0.38 -5.92
C VAL A 120 5.22 0.13 -7.22
N ASP A 121 3.90 0.32 -7.19
CA ASP A 121 3.20 1.07 -8.23
C ASP A 121 3.25 2.56 -7.91
N THR A 122 3.72 3.36 -8.88
CA THR A 122 3.74 4.81 -8.78
C THR A 122 2.77 5.42 -9.77
N TYR A 123 1.94 6.34 -9.28
CA TYR A 123 1.01 7.06 -10.15
C TYR A 123 1.52 8.46 -10.46
N ALA A 124 1.47 8.80 -11.75
CA ALA A 124 1.92 10.08 -12.27
C ALA A 124 0.99 10.60 -13.38
N VAL A 125 1.23 11.80 -13.81
CA VAL A 125 0.44 12.48 -14.83
C VAL A 125 1.10 12.28 -16.20
N PRO A 126 0.55 11.45 -17.10
CA PRO A 126 1.08 11.28 -18.44
C PRO A 126 0.82 12.53 -19.29
N ILE A 127 1.85 13.01 -19.95
CA ILE A 127 1.83 14.18 -20.84
C ILE A 127 2.38 13.75 -22.18
N LYS A 128 1.80 14.23 -23.26
CA LYS A 128 2.30 13.92 -24.59
C LYS A 128 3.74 14.38 -24.74
N LYS A 129 4.60 13.51 -25.27
CA LYS A 129 6.02 13.82 -25.47
C LYS A 129 6.22 15.12 -26.27
N GLY A 130 7.11 15.97 -25.72
CA GLY A 130 7.45 17.26 -26.31
C GLY A 130 6.56 18.44 -25.87
N GLU A 131 5.52 18.20 -25.07
CA GLU A 131 4.71 19.27 -24.48
C GLU A 131 5.37 19.79 -23.19
N THR A 132 6.61 20.32 -23.33
CA THR A 132 7.47 20.68 -22.20
C THR A 132 6.85 21.74 -21.30
N ALA A 133 6.16 22.73 -21.86
CA ALA A 133 5.51 23.79 -21.06
C ALA A 133 4.39 23.23 -20.16
N LEU A 134 3.63 22.23 -20.64
CA LEU A 134 2.60 21.57 -19.84
C LEU A 134 3.24 20.67 -18.79
N TYR A 135 4.29 19.93 -19.17
CA TYR A 135 5.05 19.08 -18.25
C TYR A 135 5.61 19.91 -17.09
N ASP A 136 6.32 21.01 -17.39
CA ASP A 136 6.93 21.87 -16.38
C ASP A 136 5.87 22.48 -15.44
N ALA A 137 4.73 22.91 -15.98
CA ALA A 137 3.66 23.49 -15.19
C ALA A 137 3.05 22.44 -14.23
N VAL A 138 2.80 21.22 -14.70
CA VAL A 138 2.22 20.14 -13.87
C VAL A 138 3.24 19.65 -12.84
N GLN A 139 4.51 19.46 -13.24
CA GLN A 139 5.57 19.03 -12.33
C GLN A 139 5.77 20.03 -11.19
N ASN A 140 5.92 21.32 -11.52
CA ASN A 140 6.06 22.37 -10.52
C ASN A 140 4.87 22.42 -9.55
N SER A 141 3.63 22.25 -10.07
CA SER A 141 2.44 22.23 -9.21
C SER A 141 2.43 21.01 -8.27
N ILE A 142 2.85 19.83 -8.74
CA ILE A 142 2.98 18.64 -7.88
C ILE A 142 4.04 18.89 -6.80
N ASP A 143 5.19 19.46 -7.18
CA ASP A 143 6.28 19.73 -6.25
C ASP A 143 5.87 20.76 -5.18
N GLU A 144 5.19 21.85 -5.56
CA GLU A 144 4.62 22.83 -4.64
C GLU A 144 3.62 22.19 -3.66
N LEU A 145 2.70 21.35 -4.16
CA LEU A 145 1.70 20.67 -3.33
C LEU A 145 2.29 19.59 -2.40
N LYS A 146 3.45 19.04 -2.75
CA LYS A 146 4.23 18.17 -1.85
C LYS A 146 4.93 18.99 -0.78
N GLU A 147 5.59 20.08 -1.18
CA GLU A 147 6.39 20.93 -0.29
C GLU A 147 5.53 21.62 0.77
N ASP A 148 4.35 22.09 0.41
CA ASP A 148 3.41 22.74 1.34
C ASP A 148 2.57 21.77 2.17
N GLY A 149 2.72 20.44 1.94
CA GLY A 149 2.01 19.37 2.65
C GLY A 149 0.57 19.16 2.21
N THR A 150 0.10 19.83 1.17
CA THR A 150 -1.30 19.71 0.70
C THR A 150 -1.60 18.30 0.22
N LEU A 151 -0.68 17.66 -0.53
CA LEU A 151 -0.89 16.29 -0.99
C LEU A 151 -0.93 15.29 0.16
N SER A 152 0.00 15.40 1.13
CA SER A 152 0.02 14.54 2.33
C SER A 152 -1.28 14.66 3.11
N LYS A 153 -1.73 15.91 3.35
CA LYS A 153 -2.99 16.16 4.04
C LYS A 153 -4.20 15.57 3.29
N LEU A 154 -4.27 15.72 1.98
CA LEU A 154 -5.34 15.12 1.18
C LEU A 154 -5.32 13.60 1.27
N SER A 155 -4.14 12.99 1.20
CA SER A 155 -3.99 11.53 1.34
C SER A 155 -4.47 11.06 2.71
N GLU A 156 -4.07 11.72 3.78
CA GLU A 156 -4.52 11.42 5.15
C GLU A 156 -6.02 11.63 5.33
N ASP A 157 -6.58 12.74 4.82
CA ASP A 157 -8.01 13.05 4.92
C ASP A 157 -8.89 12.00 4.20
N TYR A 158 -8.45 11.44 3.06
CA TYR A 158 -9.22 10.48 2.28
C TYR A 158 -8.92 9.02 2.59
N PHE A 159 -7.66 8.70 2.87
CA PHE A 159 -7.20 7.32 3.06
C PHE A 159 -6.79 7.00 4.50
N GLY A 160 -6.65 8.02 5.37
CA GLY A 160 -6.15 7.86 6.73
C GLY A 160 -4.63 7.60 6.81
N THR A 161 -3.92 7.69 5.68
CA THR A 161 -2.49 7.43 5.56
C THR A 161 -1.89 8.25 4.42
N ASP A 162 -0.65 8.71 4.57
CA ASP A 162 0.07 9.41 3.51
C ASP A 162 0.65 8.43 2.49
N PHE A 163 0.04 8.37 1.31
CA PHE A 163 0.53 7.62 0.14
C PHE A 163 1.29 8.51 -0.86
N THR A 164 1.58 9.76 -0.54
CA THR A 164 2.26 10.70 -1.45
C THR A 164 3.78 10.64 -1.38
N GLN A 165 4.30 9.87 -0.44
CA GLN A 165 5.72 9.58 -0.25
C GLN A 165 6.02 8.10 -0.50
N PRO A 166 7.25 7.75 -0.90
CA PRO A 166 7.68 6.36 -0.92
C PRO A 166 7.45 5.73 0.47
N GLN A 167 6.80 4.58 0.50
CA GLN A 167 6.58 3.85 1.75
C GLN A 167 7.87 3.12 2.09
N ASP A 168 8.36 3.27 3.32
CA ASP A 168 9.51 2.51 3.83
C ASP A 168 9.17 1.01 3.85
N GLU A 169 10.06 0.17 3.36
CA GLU A 169 9.93 -1.29 3.36
C GLU A 169 9.75 -1.87 4.77
N ASN A 170 10.12 -1.12 5.82
CA ASN A 170 10.01 -1.47 7.23
C ASN A 170 8.86 -0.78 7.97
N ALA A 171 7.94 -0.10 7.31
CA ALA A 171 6.80 0.57 7.96
C ALA A 171 5.71 -0.38 8.51
N ALA A 172 6.01 -1.66 8.65
CA ALA A 172 5.21 -2.64 9.37
C ALA A 172 5.42 -2.48 10.87
N ASN A 173 4.79 -1.50 11.50
CA ASN A 173 4.49 -1.35 12.94
C ASN A 173 4.67 0.11 13.42
N THR A 174 3.79 0.98 13.00
CA THR A 174 3.45 2.10 13.88
C THR A 174 2.02 1.87 14.37
N ASP A 175 1.91 1.20 15.50
CA ASP A 175 0.74 1.26 16.36
C ASP A 175 0.45 2.74 16.63
N THR A 176 -0.63 3.25 16.08
CA THR A 176 -1.22 4.50 16.56
C THR A 176 -1.91 4.22 17.89
N ALA A 177 -1.11 4.01 18.93
CA ALA A 177 -1.58 4.14 20.29
C ALA A 177 -1.79 5.65 20.54
N SER A 178 -3.02 6.11 20.43
CA SER A 178 -3.44 7.39 21.00
C SER A 178 -3.25 7.29 22.51
N GLU A 179 -2.19 7.89 23.04
CA GLU A 179 -2.04 8.13 24.46
C GLU A 179 -3.15 9.11 24.88
N ASP A 180 -4.17 8.55 25.53
CA ASP A 180 -5.17 9.29 26.29
C ASP A 180 -4.46 9.91 27.52
N ALA A 181 -4.10 11.18 27.41
CA ALA A 181 -3.53 11.95 28.50
C ALA A 181 -4.63 12.31 29.49
N THR A 182 -4.92 11.42 30.42
CA THR A 182 -5.67 11.73 31.63
C THR A 182 -4.84 12.67 32.51
N THR A 183 -5.13 13.95 32.46
CA THR A 183 -4.70 14.91 33.49
C THR A 183 -5.46 14.69 34.77
N GLU A 184 -4.87 14.03 35.73
CA GLU A 184 -5.26 14.10 37.11
C GLU A 184 -4.94 15.49 37.66
N SER A 185 -5.98 16.27 37.96
CA SER A 185 -5.85 17.44 38.80
C SER A 185 -5.93 17.01 40.26
N THR A 186 -4.80 17.03 40.94
CA THR A 186 -4.76 16.99 42.40
C THR A 186 -5.06 18.39 42.92
N ASP A 187 -6.24 18.58 43.44
CA ASP A 187 -6.56 19.65 44.40
C ASP A 187 -6.12 19.22 45.80
N GLU A 188 -5.13 19.90 46.33
CA GLU A 188 -4.90 19.93 47.79
C GLU A 188 -5.46 21.22 48.38
N ASN A 189 -6.38 21.01 49.29
CA ASN A 189 -6.80 21.80 50.45
C ASN A 189 -7.29 23.19 50.33
#